data_0a4efb9888922eada5aa354522ac7f37
#
_entry.id   0a4efb9888922eada5aa354522ac7f37
#
_cell.length_a   1.000
_cell.length_b   1.000
_cell.length_c   1.000
_cell.angle_alpha   90.00
_cell.angle_beta   90.00
_cell.angle_gamma   90.00
#
_symmetry.space_group_name_H-M   'P 1'
#
loop_
_entity.id
_entity.type
_entity.pdbx_description
1 polymer ?
#
loop_
_entity_poly.entity_id
_entity_poly.type
_entity_poly.pdbx_seq_one_letter_code
_entity_poly.pdbx_strand_id
1 'polypeptide(L)'
;IEIPIIFTTAYDRYAIEAFKVNSIDYLLKPVKEDDMRRALTKFSKWGRPDISQYLSQIAQMVSKPNYSDKILIPYKDKLLPVSLSEIACFYTADKNTFVFLKNGMKYPYGKTLDQIYSTLNPHDSFRANKQFIVSRNSVSNITIWFDSRLLVSLEVDTPERIYVSKNRASEFKAWMVS
;
A
#
# COMPACT_ATOMS: atom_id res chain seq x y z
N ILE A 1 18.47 -32.74 -17.64
CA ILE A 1 17.55 -33.25 -16.61
C ILE A 1 16.79 -32.05 -16.10
N GLU A 2 15.48 -31.99 -16.39
CA GLU A 2 14.61 -30.95 -15.84
C GLU A 2 14.23 -31.35 -14.42
N ILE A 3 14.80 -30.64 -13.44
CA ILE A 3 14.48 -30.86 -12.03
C ILE A 3 13.29 -29.96 -11.65
N PRO A 4 12.21 -30.56 -11.14
CA PRO A 4 11.06 -29.78 -10.66
C PRO A 4 11.42 -28.97 -9.41
N ILE A 5 11.18 -27.67 -9.41
CA ILE A 5 11.54 -26.75 -8.33
C ILE A 5 10.28 -26.10 -7.75
N ILE A 6 10.18 -26.09 -6.42
CA ILE A 6 9.21 -25.27 -5.67
C ILE A 6 10.00 -24.26 -4.85
N PHE A 7 9.74 -22.96 -5.06
CA PHE A 7 10.38 -21.90 -4.28
C PHE A 7 9.63 -21.64 -2.98
N THR A 8 10.37 -21.46 -1.89
CA THR A 8 9.81 -21.01 -0.62
C THR A 8 10.53 -19.74 -0.15
N THR A 9 9.77 -18.69 0.21
CA THR A 9 10.33 -17.38 0.57
C THR A 9 9.44 -16.65 1.59
N ALA A 10 10.05 -15.69 2.29
CA ALA A 10 9.33 -14.73 3.13
C ALA A 10 8.87 -13.47 2.36
N TYR A 11 9.22 -13.34 1.07
CA TYR A 11 8.98 -12.15 0.26
C TYR A 11 8.06 -12.46 -0.92
N ASP A 12 6.95 -11.74 -1.01
CA ASP A 12 5.94 -11.86 -2.08
C ASP A 12 6.40 -11.30 -3.43
N ARG A 13 7.25 -10.26 -3.41
CA ARG A 13 7.71 -9.52 -4.60
C ARG A 13 8.52 -10.35 -5.62
N TYR A 14 9.06 -11.49 -5.22
CA TYR A 14 9.86 -12.36 -6.11
C TYR A 14 9.05 -13.45 -6.82
N ALA A 15 7.73 -13.49 -6.63
CA ALA A 15 6.86 -14.46 -7.27
C ALA A 15 6.99 -14.44 -8.80
N ILE A 16 7.09 -13.26 -9.42
CA ILE A 16 7.23 -13.09 -10.87
C ILE A 16 8.56 -13.63 -11.38
N GLU A 17 9.65 -13.52 -10.62
CA GLU A 17 10.96 -14.03 -11.01
C GLU A 17 11.03 -15.55 -10.92
N ALA A 18 10.35 -16.16 -9.95
CA ALA A 18 10.25 -17.61 -9.80
C ALA A 18 9.62 -18.28 -11.05
N PHE A 19 8.70 -17.58 -11.72
CA PHE A 19 8.07 -18.09 -12.97
C PHE A 19 9.01 -18.09 -14.18
N LYS A 20 10.03 -17.23 -14.21
CA LYS A 20 11.01 -17.19 -15.33
C LYS A 20 11.90 -18.44 -15.38
N VAL A 21 12.00 -19.16 -14.29
CA VAL A 21 12.87 -20.36 -14.15
C VAL A 21 12.12 -21.69 -14.18
N ASN A 22 10.89 -21.70 -14.73
CA ASN A 22 10.11 -22.92 -14.94
C ASN A 22 9.84 -23.73 -13.66
N SER A 23 9.52 -23.04 -12.54
CA SER A 23 9.22 -23.68 -11.26
C SER A 23 7.79 -24.25 -11.22
N ILE A 24 7.57 -25.27 -10.39
CA ILE A 24 6.26 -25.89 -10.16
C ILE A 24 5.34 -24.97 -9.40
N ASP A 25 5.86 -24.37 -8.32
CA ASP A 25 5.09 -23.45 -7.46
C ASP A 25 6.00 -22.55 -6.64
N TYR A 26 5.37 -21.55 -6.00
CA TYR A 26 6.01 -20.55 -5.16
C TYR A 26 5.22 -20.43 -3.87
N LEU A 27 5.85 -20.70 -2.72
CA LEU A 27 5.20 -20.75 -1.42
C LEU A 27 5.74 -19.65 -0.51
N LEU A 28 4.84 -18.91 0.12
CA LEU A 28 5.20 -17.91 1.13
C LEU A 28 5.39 -18.56 2.51
N LYS A 29 6.43 -18.16 3.22
CA LYS A 29 6.65 -18.54 4.62
C LYS A 29 5.78 -17.69 5.55
N PRO A 30 5.13 -18.28 6.56
CA PRO A 30 5.13 -19.69 6.94
C PRO A 30 4.34 -20.56 5.95
N VAL A 31 4.94 -21.67 5.49
CA VAL A 31 4.30 -22.56 4.51
C VAL A 31 3.12 -23.28 5.18
N LYS A 32 1.93 -23.09 4.62
CA LYS A 32 0.71 -23.78 5.10
C LYS A 32 0.58 -25.14 4.44
N GLU A 33 -0.05 -26.09 5.15
CA GLU A 33 -0.25 -27.45 4.64
C GLU A 33 -1.03 -27.47 3.32
N ASP A 34 -2.08 -26.66 3.20
CA ASP A 34 -2.89 -26.55 1.98
C ASP A 34 -2.09 -26.04 0.77
N ASP A 35 -1.19 -25.09 0.98
CA ASP A 35 -0.31 -24.57 -0.07
C ASP A 35 0.68 -25.64 -0.54
N MET A 36 1.23 -26.43 0.38
CA MET A 36 2.10 -27.54 0.06
C MET A 36 1.35 -28.64 -0.69
N ARG A 37 0.14 -29.02 -0.25
CA ARG A 37 -0.69 -30.00 -0.94
C ARG A 37 -1.01 -29.56 -2.37
N ARG A 38 -1.32 -28.28 -2.57
CA ARG A 38 -1.55 -27.71 -3.90
C ARG A 38 -0.32 -27.83 -4.79
N ALA A 39 0.87 -27.49 -4.28
CA ALA A 39 2.13 -27.58 -5.01
C ALA A 39 2.46 -29.02 -5.41
N LEU A 40 2.26 -29.98 -4.51
CA LEU A 40 2.46 -31.41 -4.78
C LEU A 40 1.43 -31.96 -5.80
N THR A 41 0.18 -31.48 -5.75
CA THR A 41 -0.84 -31.83 -6.74
C THR A 41 -0.48 -31.30 -8.13
N LYS A 42 0.11 -30.12 -8.24
CA LYS A 42 0.66 -29.58 -9.48
C LYS A 42 1.80 -30.43 -10.00
N PHE A 43 2.72 -30.83 -9.13
CA PHE A 43 3.82 -31.74 -9.48
C PHE A 43 3.31 -33.05 -10.08
N SER A 44 2.29 -33.64 -9.49
CA SER A 44 1.72 -34.92 -10.00
C SER A 44 1.07 -34.80 -11.40
N LYS A 45 0.71 -33.57 -11.78
CA LYS A 45 0.14 -33.25 -13.11
C LYS A 45 1.17 -32.68 -14.10
N TRP A 46 2.46 -32.74 -13.75
CA TRP A 46 3.57 -32.26 -14.58
C TRP A 46 3.58 -32.92 -15.95
N GLY A 47 3.14 -32.16 -16.95
CA GLY A 47 3.05 -32.63 -18.35
C GLY A 47 2.16 -31.77 -19.24
N ARG A 48 1.26 -30.97 -18.67
CA ARG A 48 0.45 -29.98 -19.42
C ARG A 48 0.14 -28.77 -18.54
N PRO A 49 0.99 -27.72 -18.51
CA PRO A 49 0.65 -26.50 -17.76
C PRO A 49 -0.50 -25.75 -18.44
N ASP A 50 -1.64 -25.66 -17.78
CA ASP A 50 -2.68 -24.74 -18.16
C ASP A 50 -2.30 -23.33 -17.66
N ILE A 51 -1.64 -22.58 -18.54
CA ILE A 51 -1.11 -21.23 -18.27
C ILE A 51 -2.23 -20.27 -17.79
N SER A 52 -3.48 -20.52 -18.21
CA SER A 52 -4.61 -19.65 -17.84
C SER A 52 -4.96 -19.74 -16.36
N GLN A 53 -4.84 -20.92 -15.74
CA GLN A 53 -5.03 -21.06 -14.29
C GLN A 53 -3.90 -20.43 -13.49
N TYR A 54 -2.68 -20.46 -13.99
CA TYR A 54 -1.53 -19.78 -13.37
C TYR A 54 -1.68 -18.26 -13.37
N LEU A 55 -2.06 -17.70 -14.51
CA LEU A 55 -2.28 -16.25 -14.63
C LEU A 55 -3.42 -15.77 -13.73
N SER A 56 -4.49 -16.53 -13.57
CA SER A 56 -5.59 -16.16 -12.67
C SER A 56 -5.20 -16.25 -11.18
N GLN A 57 -4.37 -17.23 -10.80
CA GLN A 57 -3.85 -17.33 -9.43
C GLN A 57 -2.84 -16.23 -9.10
N ILE A 58 -1.96 -15.86 -10.05
CA ILE A 58 -1.05 -14.72 -9.90
C ILE A 58 -1.87 -13.43 -9.79
N ALA A 59 -2.86 -13.22 -10.64
CA ALA A 59 -3.74 -12.04 -10.55
C ALA A 59 -4.44 -11.95 -9.19
N GLN A 60 -4.82 -13.06 -8.57
CA GLN A 60 -5.40 -13.09 -7.22
C GLN A 60 -4.36 -12.87 -6.11
N MET A 61 -3.11 -13.31 -6.29
CA MET A 61 -2.02 -13.08 -5.34
C MET A 61 -1.46 -11.65 -5.41
N VAL A 62 -1.40 -11.08 -6.62
CA VAL A 62 -0.94 -9.70 -6.86
C VAL A 62 -2.08 -8.69 -6.60
N SER A 63 -3.34 -9.09 -6.68
CA SER A 63 -4.49 -8.19 -6.64
C SER A 63 -4.96 -7.78 -5.24
N LYS A 64 -4.33 -8.24 -4.14
CA LYS A 64 -4.56 -7.67 -2.81
C LYS A 64 -3.29 -7.72 -1.96
N PRO A 65 -2.42 -6.71 -2.02
CA PRO A 65 -1.63 -6.42 -0.84
C PRO A 65 -2.66 -6.21 0.27
N ASN A 66 -2.55 -6.99 1.35
CA ASN A 66 -3.46 -6.95 2.49
C ASN A 66 -3.21 -5.65 3.27
N TYR A 67 -3.59 -4.51 2.67
CA TYR A 67 -3.56 -3.23 3.37
C TYR A 67 -4.64 -3.30 4.45
N SER A 68 -4.27 -2.96 5.66
CA SER A 68 -5.21 -2.89 6.77
C SER A 68 -6.25 -1.81 6.49
N ASP A 69 -7.53 -2.11 6.62
CA ASP A 69 -8.60 -1.11 6.46
C ASP A 69 -8.71 -0.16 7.65
N LYS A 70 -8.04 -0.48 8.75
CA LYS A 70 -8.10 0.28 10.01
C LYS A 70 -6.73 0.43 10.66
N ILE A 71 -6.55 1.52 11.39
CA ILE A 71 -5.42 1.72 12.30
C ILE A 71 -5.92 1.82 13.74
N LEU A 72 -5.05 1.48 14.68
CA LEU A 72 -5.30 1.69 16.11
C LEU A 72 -4.53 2.94 16.56
N ILE A 73 -5.25 3.94 17.03
CA ILE A 73 -4.68 5.20 17.55
C ILE A 73 -4.66 5.13 19.07
N PRO A 74 -3.48 5.17 19.71
CA PRO A 74 -3.41 5.30 21.16
C PRO A 74 -3.98 6.65 21.60
N TYR A 75 -4.97 6.63 22.48
CA TYR A 75 -5.55 7.85 23.03
C TYR A 75 -5.90 7.63 24.52
N LYS A 76 -5.16 8.31 25.41
CA LYS A 76 -5.22 8.11 26.86
C LYS A 76 -4.96 6.63 27.21
N ASP A 77 -5.92 5.99 27.86
CA ASP A 77 -5.93 4.59 28.30
C ASP A 77 -6.56 3.61 27.29
N LYS A 78 -6.88 4.09 26.06
CA LYS A 78 -7.61 3.34 25.03
C LYS A 78 -6.89 3.30 23.70
N LEU A 79 -7.22 2.28 22.91
CA LEU A 79 -6.90 2.20 21.49
C LEU A 79 -8.16 2.48 20.68
N LEU A 80 -8.14 3.54 19.88
CA LEU A 80 -9.25 3.90 19.01
C LEU A 80 -9.07 3.21 17.65
N PRO A 81 -9.96 2.28 17.27
CA PRO A 81 -9.96 1.75 15.91
C PRO A 81 -10.55 2.80 14.96
N VAL A 82 -9.73 3.26 14.01
CA VAL A 82 -10.12 4.26 13.00
C VAL A 82 -9.97 3.65 11.62
N SER A 83 -11.01 3.78 10.80
CA SER A 83 -10.96 3.34 9.40
C SER A 83 -10.06 4.28 8.58
N LEU A 84 -9.24 3.73 7.68
CA LEU A 84 -8.40 4.54 6.78
C LEU A 84 -9.25 5.45 5.88
N SER A 85 -10.48 5.05 5.57
CA SER A 85 -11.43 5.87 4.81
C SER A 85 -11.89 7.15 5.54
N GLU A 86 -11.78 7.20 6.87
CA GLU A 86 -12.09 8.35 7.72
C GLU A 86 -10.90 9.31 7.89
N ILE A 87 -9.71 8.92 7.43
CA ILE A 87 -8.48 9.71 7.57
C ILE A 87 -8.36 10.66 6.38
N ALA A 88 -8.18 11.95 6.69
CA ALA A 88 -7.90 12.99 5.71
C ALA A 88 -6.41 13.06 5.34
N CYS A 89 -5.54 13.07 6.36
CA CYS A 89 -4.10 13.09 6.14
C CYS A 89 -3.34 12.66 7.40
N PHE A 90 -2.07 12.33 7.20
CA PHE A 90 -1.06 12.26 8.24
C PHE A 90 -0.11 13.44 8.08
N TYR A 91 0.22 14.08 9.17
CA TYR A 91 1.08 15.26 9.22
C TYR A 91 2.17 15.11 10.27
N THR A 92 3.39 15.53 9.96
CA THR A 92 4.49 15.54 10.92
C THR A 92 5.09 16.93 11.06
N ALA A 93 5.31 17.35 12.30
CA ALA A 93 6.07 18.54 12.68
C ALA A 93 6.79 18.26 13.99
N ASP A 94 7.99 18.83 14.19
CA ASP A 94 8.78 18.74 15.41
C ASP A 94 8.94 17.30 15.94
N LYS A 95 9.19 16.35 15.03
CA LYS A 95 9.32 14.91 15.30
C LYS A 95 8.02 14.23 15.81
N ASN A 96 6.91 14.95 15.85
CA ASN A 96 5.61 14.40 16.22
C ASN A 96 4.76 14.16 14.97
N THR A 97 4.12 13.02 14.90
CA THR A 97 3.18 12.70 13.82
C THR A 97 1.76 12.74 14.35
N PHE A 98 0.86 13.28 13.54
CA PHE A 98 -0.56 13.40 13.83
C PHE A 98 -1.38 12.80 12.70
N VAL A 99 -2.50 12.19 13.04
CA VAL A 99 -3.54 11.80 12.11
C VAL A 99 -4.70 12.80 12.18
N PHE A 100 -5.13 13.28 11.03
CA PHE A 100 -6.29 14.16 10.88
C PHE A 100 -7.44 13.38 10.27
N LEU A 101 -8.58 13.39 10.94
CA LEU A 101 -9.80 12.74 10.46
C LEU A 101 -10.66 13.72 9.66
N LYS A 102 -11.48 13.20 8.76
CA LYS A 102 -12.43 13.99 7.93
C LYS A 102 -13.45 14.78 8.75
N ASN A 103 -13.72 14.35 9.99
CA ASN A 103 -14.58 15.09 10.92
C ASN A 103 -13.89 16.24 11.66
N GLY A 104 -12.63 16.56 11.29
CA GLY A 104 -11.81 17.61 11.91
C GLY A 104 -11.08 17.20 13.19
N MET A 105 -11.28 16.01 13.71
CA MET A 105 -10.54 15.52 14.87
C MET A 105 -9.10 15.22 14.52
N LYS A 106 -8.20 15.49 15.49
CA LYS A 106 -6.76 15.27 15.36
C LYS A 106 -6.24 14.44 16.54
N TYR A 107 -5.39 13.46 16.25
CA TYR A 107 -4.78 12.60 17.25
C TYR A 107 -3.28 12.47 17.05
N PRO A 108 -2.47 12.39 18.11
CA PRO A 108 -1.06 12.03 18.00
C PRO A 108 -0.94 10.57 17.55
N TYR A 109 0.07 10.28 16.72
CA TYR A 109 0.31 8.93 16.21
C TYR A 109 1.81 8.62 16.22
N GLY A 110 2.24 7.70 17.09
CA GLY A 110 3.64 7.44 17.44
C GLY A 110 4.49 6.75 16.37
N LYS A 111 4.10 6.81 15.08
CA LYS A 111 4.85 6.26 13.95
C LYS A 111 5.38 7.38 13.06
N THR A 112 6.52 7.16 12.41
CA THR A 112 7.01 8.09 11.38
C THR A 112 6.15 8.00 10.11
N LEU A 113 6.17 9.07 9.30
CA LEU A 113 5.43 9.05 8.03
C LEU A 113 5.92 7.94 7.08
N ASP A 114 7.20 7.56 7.14
CA ASP A 114 7.73 6.48 6.30
C ASP A 114 7.21 5.10 6.73
N GLN A 115 7.15 4.86 8.04
CA GLN A 115 6.52 3.65 8.60
C GLN A 115 5.03 3.58 8.27
N ILE A 116 4.32 4.70 8.33
CA ILE A 116 2.91 4.78 7.97
C ILE A 116 2.73 4.50 6.47
N TYR A 117 3.48 5.21 5.62
CA TYR A 117 3.33 5.12 4.16
C TYR A 117 3.59 3.72 3.63
N SER A 118 4.52 2.97 4.23
CA SER A 118 4.81 1.58 3.84
C SER A 118 3.65 0.61 4.12
N THR A 119 2.69 0.97 4.96
CA THR A 119 1.52 0.14 5.32
C THR A 119 0.23 0.57 4.62
N LEU A 120 0.24 1.74 3.96
CA LEU A 120 -0.93 2.27 3.28
C LEU A 120 -1.02 1.77 1.84
N ASN A 121 -2.25 1.63 1.34
CA ASN A 121 -2.50 1.38 -0.06
C ASN A 121 -2.06 2.61 -0.90
N PRO A 122 -1.09 2.46 -1.82
CA PRO A 122 -0.62 3.57 -2.64
C PRO A 122 -1.68 4.11 -3.61
N HIS A 123 -2.74 3.34 -3.88
CA HIS A 123 -3.88 3.81 -4.64
C HIS A 123 -4.68 4.88 -3.86
N ASP A 124 -4.84 4.72 -2.54
CA ASP A 124 -5.70 5.56 -1.72
C ASP A 124 -4.94 6.69 -1.01
N SER A 125 -3.62 6.58 -0.92
CA SER A 125 -2.76 7.50 -0.16
C SER A 125 -1.54 7.93 -0.95
N PHE A 126 -1.18 9.21 -0.87
CA PHE A 126 -0.02 9.79 -1.54
C PHE A 126 0.88 10.56 -0.58
N ARG A 127 2.19 10.32 -0.65
CA ARG A 127 3.20 11.10 0.07
C ARG A 127 3.40 12.44 -0.64
N ALA A 128 2.66 13.47 -0.25
CA ALA A 128 2.69 14.79 -0.89
C ALA A 128 4.08 15.47 -0.76
N ASN A 129 4.66 15.41 0.45
CA ASN A 129 5.99 15.96 0.75
C ASN A 129 6.57 15.32 2.01
N LYS A 130 7.61 15.93 2.59
CA LYS A 130 8.25 15.44 3.82
C LYS A 130 7.33 15.48 5.04
N GLN A 131 6.32 16.35 5.06
CA GLN A 131 5.44 16.58 6.19
C GLN A 131 4.07 15.93 6.06
N PHE A 132 3.61 15.59 4.82
CA PHE A 132 2.25 15.13 4.59
C PHE A 132 2.15 13.84 3.78
N ILE A 133 1.26 12.95 4.25
CA ILE A 133 0.62 11.91 3.46
C ILE A 133 -0.86 12.29 3.36
N VAL A 134 -1.41 12.36 2.16
CA VAL A 134 -2.81 12.75 1.92
C VAL A 134 -3.64 11.56 1.45
N SER A 135 -4.89 11.50 1.88
CA SER A 135 -5.87 10.55 1.37
C SER A 135 -6.51 11.11 0.10
N ARG A 136 -6.64 10.28 -0.95
CA ARG A 136 -7.24 10.67 -2.24
C ARG A 136 -8.62 11.29 -2.06
N ASN A 137 -9.47 10.61 -1.31
CA ASN A 137 -10.88 11.00 -1.10
C ASN A 137 -11.05 12.23 -0.19
N SER A 138 -9.97 12.81 0.30
CA SER A 138 -10.00 14.04 1.11
C SER A 138 -9.48 15.26 0.37
N VAL A 139 -8.98 15.08 -0.86
CA VAL A 139 -8.53 16.20 -1.69
C VAL A 139 -9.75 16.93 -2.24
N SER A 140 -9.94 18.18 -1.81
CA SER A 140 -11.05 19.03 -2.27
C SER A 140 -10.67 19.88 -3.48
N ASN A 141 -9.40 20.32 -3.57
CA ASN A 141 -8.93 21.15 -4.68
C ASN A 141 -7.42 21.01 -4.91
N ILE A 142 -7.00 21.23 -6.16
CA ILE A 142 -5.60 21.25 -6.59
C ILE A 142 -5.37 22.52 -7.42
N THR A 143 -4.57 23.43 -6.88
CA THR A 143 -4.23 24.69 -7.55
C THR A 143 -2.81 24.60 -8.10
N ILE A 144 -2.61 25.00 -9.37
CA ILE A 144 -1.27 25.18 -9.93
C ILE A 144 -0.67 26.43 -9.29
N TRP A 145 0.39 26.21 -8.50
CA TRP A 145 1.07 27.26 -7.77
C TRP A 145 2.33 27.72 -8.49
N PHE A 146 2.95 28.77 -7.96
CA PHE A 146 4.20 29.31 -8.49
C PHE A 146 5.26 28.21 -8.72
N ASP A 147 6.07 28.34 -9.78
CA ASP A 147 7.11 27.37 -10.17
C ASP A 147 6.57 25.96 -10.46
N SER A 148 5.36 25.87 -11.02
CA SER A 148 4.72 24.60 -11.40
C SER A 148 4.54 23.59 -10.25
N ARG A 149 4.59 24.04 -8.98
CA ARG A 149 4.17 23.25 -7.83
C ARG A 149 2.67 23.12 -7.82
N LEU A 150 2.17 22.14 -7.09
CA LEU A 150 0.74 22.04 -6.81
C LEU A 150 0.49 22.40 -5.35
N LEU A 151 -0.50 23.26 -5.12
CA LEU A 151 -1.08 23.48 -3.81
C LEU A 151 -2.32 22.57 -3.69
N VAL A 152 -2.29 21.67 -2.71
CA VAL A 152 -3.36 20.70 -2.46
C VAL A 152 -4.16 21.17 -1.25
N SER A 153 -5.47 21.32 -1.43
CA SER A 153 -6.43 21.61 -0.36
C SER A 153 -7.20 20.33 0.00
N LEU A 154 -7.42 20.12 1.27
CA LEU A 154 -8.24 19.01 1.76
C LEU A 154 -9.62 19.53 2.23
N GLU A 155 -10.55 18.61 2.47
CA GLU A 155 -11.86 18.90 3.06
C GLU A 155 -11.78 19.35 4.53
N VAL A 156 -10.60 19.21 5.15
CA VAL A 156 -10.32 19.60 6.53
C VAL A 156 -9.20 20.64 6.58
N ASP A 157 -9.23 21.47 7.63
CA ASP A 157 -8.16 22.42 7.89
C ASP A 157 -6.86 21.70 8.25
N THR A 158 -5.77 22.14 7.64
CA THR A 158 -4.43 21.62 7.88
C THR A 158 -3.54 22.69 8.51
N PRO A 159 -2.60 22.31 9.40
CA PRO A 159 -1.74 23.27 10.09
C PRO A 159 -0.86 24.10 9.15
N GLU A 160 -0.52 23.52 8.01
CA GLU A 160 0.31 24.14 6.96
C GLU A 160 -0.26 23.83 5.59
N ARG A 161 0.10 24.67 4.60
CA ARG A 161 -0.26 24.45 3.20
C ARG A 161 0.48 23.24 2.64
N ILE A 162 -0.23 22.39 1.92
CA ILE A 162 0.32 21.16 1.34
C ILE A 162 0.81 21.44 -0.06
N TYR A 163 2.13 21.42 -0.25
CA TYR A 163 2.74 21.58 -1.55
C TYR A 163 3.28 20.26 -2.08
N VAL A 164 2.97 19.96 -3.34
CA VAL A 164 3.63 18.91 -4.12
C VAL A 164 4.65 19.58 -5.04
N SER A 165 5.89 19.12 -5.00
CA SER A 165 6.96 19.69 -5.80
C SER A 165 6.73 19.53 -7.31
N LYS A 166 7.33 20.39 -8.13
CA LYS A 166 7.28 20.32 -9.60
C LYS A 166 7.62 18.93 -10.12
N ASN A 167 8.67 18.30 -9.60
CA ASN A 167 9.14 16.99 -10.06
C ASN A 167 8.12 15.86 -9.77
N ARG A 168 7.23 16.04 -8.80
CA ARG A 168 6.21 15.06 -8.42
C ARG A 168 4.80 15.46 -8.86
N ALA A 169 4.65 16.64 -9.48
CA ALA A 169 3.34 17.14 -9.88
C ALA A 169 2.64 16.24 -10.92
N SER A 170 3.39 15.68 -11.88
CA SER A 170 2.84 14.75 -12.87
C SER A 170 2.41 13.43 -12.25
N GLU A 171 3.21 12.88 -11.33
CA GLU A 171 2.91 11.67 -10.56
C GLU A 171 1.63 11.86 -9.72
N PHE A 172 1.53 13.00 -9.01
CA PHE A 172 0.36 13.32 -8.21
C PHE A 172 -0.92 13.44 -9.05
N LYS A 173 -0.85 14.13 -10.21
CA LYS A 173 -2.00 14.25 -11.12
C LYS A 173 -2.44 12.88 -11.66
N ALA A 174 -1.51 12.04 -12.08
CA ALA A 174 -1.81 10.69 -12.55
C ALA A 174 -2.45 9.85 -11.45
N TRP A 175 -1.93 9.93 -10.22
CA TRP A 175 -2.48 9.25 -9.05
C TRP A 175 -3.91 9.69 -8.73
N MET A 176 -4.25 10.97 -8.91
CA MET A 176 -5.62 11.47 -8.63
C MET A 176 -6.68 10.90 -9.58
N VAL A 177 -6.30 10.49 -10.79
CA VAL A 177 -7.24 10.01 -11.84
C VAL A 177 -7.13 8.51 -12.14
N SER A 178 -6.20 7.80 -11.47
CA SER A 178 -5.97 6.35 -11.64
C SER A 178 -7.05 5.47 -11.02
#